data_76a1c84f5271e8581756e007502773dd
#
_entry.id   76a1c84f5271e8581756e007502773dd
#
_cell.length_a   1.000
_cell.length_b   1.000
_cell.length_c   1.000
_cell.angle_alpha   90.00
_cell.angle_beta   90.00
_cell.angle_gamma   90.00
#
_symmetry.space_group_name_H-M   'P 1'
#
loop_
_entity.id
_entity.type
_entity.pdbx_description
1 polymer ?
#
loop_
_entity_poly.entity_id
_entity_poly.type
_entity_poly.pdbx_seq_one_letter_code
_entity_poly.pdbx_strand_id
1 'polypeptide(L)'
;YPVLYLLDGDNYFPYALPLARSLLDPPGDGKKQALLLVGIGYPGGQLLDRNARSRDYTPPLTEGGANSGEAEAFARFLDEELPPLLAARQPIDRRQQSLYGHSYGGLFALYHLYTRASMQRYYLASPSLWWENRRIDDFADRLTAPRDSLVVRISVGSLEQAAAGDAKRRSRAMVENARALAGQLQQNQRDTTFTLLDGDNHGSAAFSALTRLLQDLRDTAPAK
;
A
#
# COMPACT_ATOMS: atom_id res chain seq x y z
N TYR A 1 0.72 1.56 20.23
CA TYR A 1 0.34 2.41 19.09
C TYR A 1 -0.05 1.54 17.90
N PRO A 2 -1.19 1.82 17.21
CA PRO A 2 -1.39 1.38 15.84
C PRO A 2 -0.21 1.85 14.96
N VAL A 3 0.13 1.08 13.92
CA VAL A 3 1.28 1.40 13.04
C VAL A 3 0.81 1.53 11.59
N LEU A 4 1.27 2.58 10.92
CA LEU A 4 1.15 2.73 9.48
C LEU A 4 2.53 2.72 8.84
N TYR A 5 2.82 1.69 8.06
CA TYR A 5 4.00 1.60 7.23
C TYR A 5 3.77 2.27 5.89
N LEU A 6 4.62 3.23 5.55
CA LEU A 6 4.60 3.95 4.27
C LEU A 6 5.79 3.49 3.44
N LEU A 7 5.55 2.75 2.39
CA LEU A 7 6.57 2.44 1.40
C LEU A 7 6.95 3.72 0.64
N ASP A 8 8.17 3.79 0.13
CA ASP A 8 8.73 5.01 -0.45
C ASP A 8 8.68 6.20 0.53
N GLY A 9 9.11 5.94 1.77
CA GLY A 9 8.97 6.88 2.88
C GLY A 9 9.59 8.24 2.62
N ASP A 10 10.72 8.32 1.94
CA ASP A 10 11.38 9.59 1.61
C ASP A 10 10.47 10.51 0.79
N ASN A 11 9.61 9.94 -0.05
CA ASN A 11 8.65 10.68 -0.87
C ASN A 11 7.36 11.02 -0.12
N TYR A 12 6.82 10.09 0.66
CA TYR A 12 5.47 10.23 1.21
C TYR A 12 5.41 10.70 2.66
N PHE A 13 6.43 10.42 3.47
CA PHE A 13 6.43 10.79 4.89
C PHE A 13 6.36 12.31 5.13
N PRO A 14 7.08 13.18 4.37
CA PRO A 14 6.98 14.63 4.54
C PRO A 14 5.57 15.18 4.31
N TYR A 15 4.76 14.52 3.47
CA TYR A 15 3.37 14.86 3.25
C TYR A 15 2.44 14.23 4.31
N ALA A 16 2.68 12.96 4.65
CA ALA A 16 1.84 12.22 5.58
C ALA A 16 1.85 12.80 6.99
N LEU A 17 3.00 13.26 7.49
CA LEU A 17 3.16 13.73 8.86
C LEU A 17 2.28 14.97 9.18
N PRO A 18 2.33 16.08 8.43
CA PRO A 18 1.47 17.23 8.70
C PRO A 18 -0.01 16.89 8.51
N LEU A 19 -0.36 16.06 7.52
CA LEU A 19 -1.72 15.64 7.28
C LEU A 19 -2.27 14.76 8.42
N ALA A 20 -1.48 13.81 8.91
CA ALA A 20 -1.85 12.98 10.05
C ALA A 20 -2.06 13.81 11.32
N ARG A 21 -1.20 14.79 11.58
CA ARG A 21 -1.40 15.74 12.69
C ARG A 21 -2.72 16.51 12.58
N SER A 22 -3.04 16.97 11.37
CA SER A 22 -4.29 17.71 11.14
C SER A 22 -5.53 16.83 11.32
N LEU A 23 -5.49 15.56 10.91
CA LEU A 23 -6.65 14.68 10.92
C LEU A 23 -6.82 13.89 12.21
N LEU A 24 -5.71 13.47 12.84
CA LEU A 24 -5.71 12.56 14.00
C LEU A 24 -5.43 13.25 15.33
N ASP A 25 -4.88 14.46 15.31
CA ASP A 25 -4.63 15.31 16.48
C ASP A 25 -5.10 16.74 16.22
N PRO A 26 -6.40 16.95 15.91
CA PRO A 26 -6.90 18.29 15.61
C PRO A 26 -6.81 19.19 16.85
N PRO A 27 -6.59 20.52 16.67
CA PRO A 27 -6.59 21.45 17.78
C PRO A 27 -7.99 21.55 18.43
N GLY A 28 -8.03 21.81 19.74
CA GLY A 28 -9.25 21.90 20.53
C GLY A 28 -9.67 20.58 21.18
N ASP A 29 -10.97 20.41 21.39
CA ASP A 29 -11.54 19.24 22.10
C ASP A 29 -11.75 18.01 21.20
N GLY A 30 -11.13 17.99 20.01
CA GLY A 30 -11.18 16.87 19.08
C GLY A 30 -10.56 15.60 19.70
N LYS A 31 -11.13 14.45 19.37
CA LYS A 31 -10.57 13.16 19.84
C LYS A 31 -9.22 12.91 19.18
N LYS A 32 -8.18 12.88 20.02
CA LYS A 32 -6.83 12.54 19.57
C LYS A 32 -6.71 11.04 19.34
N GLN A 33 -6.15 10.67 18.21
CA GLN A 33 -5.88 9.27 17.88
C GLN A 33 -4.38 9.05 17.77
N ALA A 34 -3.88 8.09 18.53
CA ALA A 34 -2.48 7.71 18.46
C ALA A 34 -2.22 6.89 17.21
N LEU A 35 -1.19 7.25 16.46
CA LEU A 35 -0.70 6.51 15.29
C LEU A 35 0.81 6.65 15.21
N LEU A 36 1.52 5.53 15.04
CA LEU A 36 2.93 5.52 14.70
C LEU A 36 3.08 5.48 13.17
N LEU A 37 3.56 6.57 12.59
CA LEU A 37 3.93 6.61 11.16
C LEU A 37 5.36 6.12 10.99
N VAL A 38 5.56 5.15 10.12
CA VAL A 38 6.85 4.56 9.80
C VAL A 38 7.10 4.70 8.30
N GLY A 39 7.93 5.66 7.91
CA GLY A 39 8.38 5.80 6.52
C GLY A 39 9.55 4.85 6.26
N ILE A 40 9.43 4.01 5.23
CA ILE A 40 10.48 3.08 4.80
C ILE A 40 11.06 3.63 3.50
N GLY A 41 12.28 4.12 3.58
CA GLY A 41 13.03 4.71 2.48
C GLY A 41 14.33 3.96 2.21
N TYR A 42 15.12 4.50 1.31
CA TYR A 42 16.39 3.93 0.89
C TYR A 42 17.57 4.87 1.19
N PRO A 43 18.76 4.33 1.48
CA PRO A 43 19.95 5.16 1.65
C PRO A 43 20.23 6.00 0.40
N GLY A 44 20.74 7.24 0.59
CA GLY A 44 21.16 8.10 -0.52
C GLY A 44 20.28 9.32 -0.78
N GLY A 45 19.17 9.51 -0.02
CA GLY A 45 18.36 10.74 -0.06
C GLY A 45 17.54 10.95 -1.34
N GLN A 46 17.38 9.92 -2.17
CA GLN A 46 16.50 9.98 -3.33
C GLN A 46 15.06 9.78 -2.88
N LEU A 47 14.15 10.61 -3.38
CA LEU A 47 12.71 10.46 -3.08
C LEU A 47 12.18 9.08 -3.52
N LEU A 48 12.68 8.57 -4.65
CA LEU A 48 12.33 7.25 -5.18
C LEU A 48 13.59 6.59 -5.77
N ASP A 49 14.14 5.61 -5.09
CA ASP A 49 15.21 4.77 -5.65
C ASP A 49 14.60 3.72 -6.58
N ARG A 50 14.70 3.96 -7.89
CA ARG A 50 14.08 3.09 -8.90
C ARG A 50 14.63 1.66 -8.89
N ASN A 51 15.92 1.49 -8.66
CA ASN A 51 16.56 0.18 -8.67
C ASN A 51 16.21 -0.63 -7.42
N ALA A 52 16.35 -0.01 -6.25
CA ALA A 52 15.99 -0.64 -4.98
C ALA A 52 14.49 -1.01 -4.93
N ARG A 53 13.61 -0.10 -5.36
CA ARG A 53 12.16 -0.37 -5.46
C ARG A 53 11.82 -1.50 -6.42
N SER A 54 12.50 -1.54 -7.58
CA SER A 54 12.28 -2.62 -8.55
C SER A 54 12.66 -3.96 -7.94
N ARG A 55 13.80 -4.02 -7.25
CA ARG A 55 14.25 -5.23 -6.55
C ARG A 55 13.27 -5.65 -5.45
N ASP A 56 12.96 -4.75 -4.52
CA ASP A 56 12.29 -5.07 -3.27
C ASP A 56 10.75 -5.14 -3.39
N TYR A 57 10.15 -4.48 -4.39
CA TYR A 57 8.68 -4.40 -4.49
C TYR A 57 8.08 -5.30 -5.57
N THR A 58 8.90 -6.03 -6.32
CA THR A 58 8.37 -6.92 -7.34
C THR A 58 8.39 -8.39 -6.92
N PRO A 59 7.31 -9.15 -7.23
CA PRO A 59 7.24 -10.57 -6.92
C PRO A 59 8.37 -11.38 -7.56
N PRO A 60 8.74 -12.55 -6.98
CA PRO A 60 9.73 -13.43 -7.56
C PRO A 60 9.39 -13.82 -9.01
N LEU A 61 10.41 -13.77 -9.87
CA LEU A 61 10.33 -14.22 -11.25
C LEU A 61 10.57 -15.74 -11.35
N THR A 62 10.02 -16.36 -12.38
CA THR A 62 10.23 -17.78 -12.68
C THR A 62 11.68 -18.04 -13.11
N GLU A 63 12.23 -17.11 -13.88
CA GLU A 63 13.65 -17.07 -14.26
C GLU A 63 14.25 -15.80 -13.68
N GLY A 64 15.41 -15.90 -13.02
CA GLY A 64 16.00 -14.80 -12.29
C GLY A 64 16.17 -13.53 -13.13
N GLY A 65 15.68 -12.41 -12.65
CA GLY A 65 15.81 -11.09 -13.26
C GLY A 65 16.85 -10.25 -12.53
N ALA A 66 17.70 -9.56 -13.27
CA ALA A 66 18.60 -8.59 -12.66
C ALA A 66 17.80 -7.44 -12.04
N ASN A 67 18.06 -7.14 -10.77
CA ASN A 67 17.46 -6.02 -10.03
C ASN A 67 15.91 -6.06 -9.91
N SER A 68 15.30 -7.24 -9.77
CA SER A 68 13.87 -7.40 -9.51
C SER A 68 13.59 -8.74 -8.83
N GLY A 69 12.37 -8.90 -8.23
CA GLY A 69 11.91 -10.20 -7.77
C GLY A 69 12.24 -10.56 -6.32
N GLU A 70 12.69 -9.60 -5.48
CA GLU A 70 13.04 -9.87 -4.07
C GLU A 70 11.96 -9.47 -3.05
N ALA A 71 10.69 -9.37 -3.48
CA ALA A 71 9.58 -8.99 -2.59
C ALA A 71 9.46 -9.91 -1.37
N GLU A 72 9.84 -11.18 -1.48
CA GLU A 72 9.83 -12.12 -0.34
C GLU A 72 10.84 -11.74 0.74
N ALA A 73 12.05 -11.31 0.36
CA ALA A 73 13.07 -10.87 1.31
C ALA A 73 12.61 -9.57 2.01
N PHE A 74 12.02 -8.65 1.26
CA PHE A 74 11.50 -7.40 1.81
C PHE A 74 10.27 -7.64 2.71
N ALA A 75 9.39 -8.60 2.38
CA ALA A 75 8.27 -9.00 3.24
C ALA A 75 8.76 -9.55 4.58
N ARG A 76 9.81 -10.39 4.60
CA ARG A 76 10.43 -10.86 5.84
C ARG A 76 10.97 -9.71 6.69
N PHE A 77 11.66 -8.76 6.06
CA PHE A 77 12.14 -7.57 6.77
C PHE A 77 10.99 -6.84 7.48
N LEU A 78 9.87 -6.60 6.79
CA LEU A 78 8.69 -5.94 7.37
C LEU A 78 8.05 -6.70 8.53
N ASP A 79 8.02 -8.03 8.46
CA ASP A 79 7.32 -8.86 9.44
C ASP A 79 8.19 -9.27 10.62
N GLU A 80 9.48 -9.49 10.39
CA GLU A 80 10.37 -10.17 11.34
C GLU A 80 11.45 -9.25 11.91
N GLU A 81 11.99 -8.32 11.11
CA GLU A 81 13.13 -7.50 11.53
C GLU A 81 12.68 -6.10 12.01
N LEU A 82 11.81 -5.44 11.27
CA LEU A 82 11.38 -4.08 11.58
C LEU A 82 10.54 -3.97 12.87
N PRO A 83 9.55 -4.85 13.16
CA PRO A 83 8.72 -4.71 14.35
C PRO A 83 9.49 -4.79 15.68
N PRO A 84 10.48 -5.67 15.88
CA PRO A 84 11.31 -5.63 17.10
C PRO A 84 12.08 -4.32 17.27
N LEU A 85 12.60 -3.75 16.18
CA LEU A 85 13.33 -2.47 16.20
C LEU A 85 12.41 -1.30 16.61
N LEU A 86 11.14 -1.32 16.15
CA LEU A 86 10.14 -0.34 16.55
C LEU A 86 9.71 -0.54 18.01
N ALA A 87 9.44 -1.78 18.41
CA ALA A 87 9.01 -2.12 19.76
C ALA A 87 10.04 -1.75 20.84
N ALA A 88 11.32 -1.76 20.50
CA ALA A 88 12.40 -1.31 21.38
C ALA A 88 12.35 0.22 21.66
N ARG A 89 11.64 1.00 20.84
CA ARG A 89 11.53 2.45 20.95
C ARG A 89 10.16 2.93 21.40
N GLN A 90 9.10 2.27 20.95
CA GLN A 90 7.70 2.63 21.21
C GLN A 90 6.84 1.37 21.32
N PRO A 91 5.89 1.31 22.26
CA PRO A 91 4.96 0.18 22.35
C PRO A 91 4.06 0.16 21.11
N ILE A 92 4.22 -0.83 20.25
CA ILE A 92 3.41 -1.04 19.05
C ILE A 92 2.32 -2.09 19.29
N ASP A 93 1.13 -1.90 18.69
CA ASP A 93 0.08 -2.93 18.64
C ASP A 93 0.15 -3.70 17.32
N ARG A 94 0.68 -4.91 17.38
CA ARG A 94 0.82 -5.78 16.21
C ARG A 94 -0.53 -6.23 15.60
N ARG A 95 -1.64 -6.03 16.28
CA ARG A 95 -2.99 -6.30 15.77
C ARG A 95 -3.61 -5.12 15.05
N GLN A 96 -2.92 -3.98 15.02
CA GLN A 96 -3.37 -2.74 14.37
C GLN A 96 -2.27 -2.19 13.47
N GLN A 97 -1.88 -2.97 12.47
CA GLN A 97 -0.87 -2.59 11.49
C GLN A 97 -1.49 -2.36 10.13
N SER A 98 -1.03 -1.32 9.47
CA SER A 98 -1.49 -0.91 8.14
C SER A 98 -0.29 -0.76 7.21
N LEU A 99 -0.44 -1.16 5.95
CA LEU A 99 0.57 -1.02 4.91
C LEU A 99 0.02 -0.16 3.77
N TYR A 100 0.74 0.91 3.44
CA TYR A 100 0.46 1.75 2.28
C TYR A 100 1.56 1.59 1.23
N GLY A 101 1.16 1.40 -0.03
CA GLY A 101 2.06 1.40 -1.17
C GLY A 101 1.43 1.98 -2.43
N HIS A 102 2.23 2.73 -3.19
CA HIS A 102 1.86 3.30 -4.48
C HIS A 102 2.66 2.66 -5.62
N SER A 103 1.99 2.42 -6.76
CA SER A 103 2.64 1.90 -7.97
C SER A 103 3.29 0.51 -7.71
N TYR A 104 4.61 0.37 -7.81
CA TYR A 104 5.32 -0.85 -7.38
C TYR A 104 5.16 -1.11 -5.88
N GLY A 105 5.10 -0.08 -5.04
CA GLY A 105 4.75 -0.24 -3.63
C GLY A 105 3.34 -0.82 -3.43
N GLY A 106 2.39 -0.43 -4.29
CA GLY A 106 1.04 -1.04 -4.32
C GLY A 106 1.04 -2.49 -4.80
N LEU A 107 1.89 -2.82 -5.75
CA LEU A 107 2.13 -4.21 -6.19
C LEU A 107 2.71 -5.05 -5.05
N PHE A 108 3.72 -4.52 -4.35
CA PHE A 108 4.29 -5.18 -3.17
C PHE A 108 3.26 -5.36 -2.05
N ALA A 109 2.46 -4.34 -1.75
CA ALA A 109 1.42 -4.46 -0.71
C ALA A 109 0.41 -5.57 -1.04
N LEU A 110 0.07 -5.76 -2.32
CA LEU A 110 -0.75 -6.90 -2.76
C LEU A 110 -0.01 -8.23 -2.63
N TYR A 111 1.27 -8.28 -3.00
CA TYR A 111 2.09 -9.48 -2.81
C TYR A 111 2.16 -9.90 -1.34
N HIS A 112 2.40 -8.94 -0.46
CA HIS A 112 2.41 -9.16 0.98
C HIS A 112 1.05 -9.63 1.51
N LEU A 113 -0.06 -9.04 1.02
CA LEU A 113 -1.41 -9.52 1.34
C LEU A 113 -1.61 -10.98 0.94
N TYR A 114 -1.17 -11.36 -0.26
CA TYR A 114 -1.36 -12.73 -0.75
C TYR A 114 -0.49 -13.77 -0.04
N THR A 115 0.73 -13.40 0.35
CA THR A 115 1.72 -14.36 0.85
C THR A 115 1.88 -14.37 2.37
N ARG A 116 1.57 -13.27 3.04
CA ARG A 116 1.82 -13.07 4.48
C ARG A 116 0.56 -12.71 5.25
N ALA A 117 -0.21 -11.76 4.74
CA ALA A 117 -1.44 -11.23 5.36
C ALA A 117 -1.27 -10.85 6.84
N SER A 118 -0.08 -10.38 7.23
CA SER A 118 0.26 -10.06 8.63
C SER A 118 -0.26 -8.69 9.09
N MET A 119 -0.65 -7.81 8.14
CA MET A 119 -1.27 -6.53 8.43
C MET A 119 -2.79 -6.63 8.40
N GLN A 120 -3.50 -5.82 9.19
CA GLN A 120 -4.96 -5.78 9.19
C GLN A 120 -5.52 -4.93 8.07
N ARG A 121 -4.75 -3.93 7.61
CA ARG A 121 -5.20 -3.00 6.57
C ARG A 121 -4.16 -2.85 5.47
N TYR A 122 -4.64 -2.92 4.24
CA TYR A 122 -3.83 -2.75 3.05
C TYR A 122 -4.38 -1.63 2.19
N TYR A 123 -3.55 -0.63 1.89
CA TYR A 123 -3.90 0.52 1.06
C TYR A 123 -3.06 0.48 -0.21
N LEU A 124 -3.69 0.09 -1.30
CA LEU A 124 -3.07 -0.09 -2.62
C LEU A 124 -3.42 1.10 -3.51
N ALA A 125 -2.50 2.03 -3.63
CA ALA A 125 -2.67 3.19 -4.50
C ALA A 125 -2.07 2.90 -5.88
N SER A 126 -2.89 2.96 -6.92
CA SER A 126 -2.49 2.74 -8.33
C SER A 126 -1.54 1.55 -8.50
N PRO A 127 -1.88 0.34 -7.98
CA PRO A 127 -0.96 -0.79 -7.97
C PRO A 127 -0.59 -1.21 -9.40
N SER A 128 0.71 -1.47 -9.65
CA SER A 128 1.24 -1.86 -10.95
C SER A 128 0.93 -3.32 -11.29
N LEU A 129 -0.35 -3.68 -11.36
CA LEU A 129 -0.82 -5.07 -11.56
C LEU A 129 -0.43 -5.65 -12.93
N TRP A 130 -0.10 -4.79 -13.89
CA TRP A 130 0.34 -5.16 -15.25
C TRP A 130 1.77 -5.72 -15.29
N TRP A 131 2.55 -5.57 -14.20
CA TRP A 131 3.95 -5.96 -14.17
C TRP A 131 4.12 -7.45 -14.51
N GLU A 132 5.09 -7.75 -15.41
CA GLU A 132 5.40 -9.09 -15.90
C GLU A 132 4.15 -9.91 -16.23
N ASN A 133 3.33 -9.37 -17.14
CA ASN A 133 2.08 -9.99 -17.59
C ASN A 133 1.16 -10.40 -16.43
N ARG A 134 1.04 -9.55 -15.40
CA ARG A 134 0.23 -9.80 -14.20
C ARG A 134 0.76 -10.94 -13.32
N ARG A 135 2.08 -11.07 -13.23
CA ARG A 135 2.76 -12.08 -12.39
C ARG A 135 2.18 -12.20 -10.98
N ILE A 136 1.60 -11.13 -10.47
CA ILE A 136 0.99 -11.09 -9.13
C ILE A 136 -0.17 -12.09 -8.98
N ASP A 137 -0.86 -12.42 -10.06
CA ASP A 137 -2.03 -13.31 -10.02
C ASP A 137 -1.64 -14.75 -9.64
N ASP A 138 -0.39 -15.17 -9.90
CA ASP A 138 0.12 -16.49 -9.51
C ASP A 138 0.23 -16.69 -7.99
N PHE A 139 0.07 -15.62 -7.23
CA PHE A 139 0.14 -15.65 -5.77
C PHE A 139 -1.25 -15.57 -5.10
N ALA A 140 -2.32 -15.34 -5.85
CA ALA A 140 -3.66 -15.08 -5.31
C ALA A 140 -4.19 -16.22 -4.41
N ASP A 141 -3.92 -17.47 -4.78
CA ASP A 141 -4.37 -18.66 -4.04
C ASP A 141 -3.63 -18.87 -2.70
N ARG A 142 -2.56 -18.09 -2.45
CA ARG A 142 -1.83 -18.14 -1.18
C ARG A 142 -2.50 -17.36 -0.05
N LEU A 143 -3.52 -16.56 -0.37
CA LEU A 143 -4.25 -15.79 0.63
C LEU A 143 -5.14 -16.71 1.49
N THR A 144 -4.63 -17.13 2.63
CA THR A 144 -5.31 -18.04 3.58
C THR A 144 -5.88 -17.35 4.82
N ALA A 145 -5.62 -16.04 4.98
CA ALA A 145 -6.10 -15.28 6.14
C ALA A 145 -7.65 -15.30 6.26
N PRO A 146 -8.23 -15.28 7.47
CA PRO A 146 -9.66 -15.21 7.67
C PRO A 146 -10.30 -14.04 6.91
N ARG A 147 -11.52 -14.24 6.39
CA ARG A 147 -12.19 -13.28 5.49
C ARG A 147 -12.47 -11.93 6.13
N ASP A 148 -12.87 -11.92 7.36
CA ASP A 148 -13.28 -10.77 8.18
C ASP A 148 -12.13 -10.09 8.92
N SER A 149 -10.91 -10.59 8.81
CA SER A 149 -9.73 -10.04 9.50
C SER A 149 -8.98 -8.98 8.72
N LEU A 150 -9.31 -8.79 7.45
CA LEU A 150 -8.54 -7.95 6.53
C LEU A 150 -9.40 -6.85 5.91
N VAL A 151 -8.85 -5.65 5.89
CA VAL A 151 -9.41 -4.47 5.22
C VAL A 151 -8.52 -4.10 4.05
N VAL A 152 -9.08 -4.02 2.85
CA VAL A 152 -8.34 -3.67 1.62
C VAL A 152 -8.97 -2.44 0.98
N ARG A 153 -8.17 -1.42 0.76
CA ARG A 153 -8.58 -0.17 0.10
C ARG A 153 -7.75 0.00 -1.17
N ILE A 154 -8.41 -0.02 -2.32
CA ILE A 154 -7.78 0.10 -3.64
C ILE A 154 -8.21 1.41 -4.25
N SER A 155 -7.27 2.21 -4.68
CA SER A 155 -7.53 3.48 -5.36
C SER A 155 -6.69 3.62 -6.61
N VAL A 156 -7.21 4.34 -7.61
CA VAL A 156 -6.54 4.63 -8.87
C VAL A 156 -7.02 5.97 -9.43
N GLY A 157 -6.13 6.74 -10.04
CA GLY A 157 -6.49 8.01 -10.65
C GLY A 157 -7.32 7.84 -11.93
N SER A 158 -8.34 8.66 -12.12
CA SER A 158 -9.19 8.58 -13.32
C SER A 158 -8.42 8.90 -14.62
N LEU A 159 -7.38 9.75 -14.54
CA LEU A 159 -6.52 10.07 -15.67
C LEU A 159 -5.45 9.00 -15.97
N GLU A 160 -5.40 7.91 -15.20
CA GLU A 160 -4.59 6.74 -15.52
C GLU A 160 -5.23 5.86 -16.59
N GLN A 161 -6.52 6.01 -16.79
CA GLN A 161 -7.19 5.47 -17.97
C GLN A 161 -6.62 6.12 -19.22
N ALA A 162 -6.14 5.31 -20.14
CA ALA A 162 -5.43 5.82 -21.30
C ALA A 162 -6.35 6.60 -22.23
N ALA A 163 -5.88 7.78 -22.65
CA ALA A 163 -6.45 8.49 -23.76
C ALA A 163 -6.29 7.69 -25.08
N ALA A 164 -7.18 7.90 -26.02
CA ALA A 164 -7.03 7.37 -27.38
C ALA A 164 -5.66 7.78 -27.95
N GLY A 165 -4.84 6.83 -28.40
CA GLY A 165 -3.51 7.09 -28.93
C GLY A 165 -2.33 6.63 -28.04
N ASP A 166 -2.48 6.51 -26.74
CA ASP A 166 -1.39 6.04 -25.85
C ASP A 166 -1.46 4.50 -25.67
N ALA A 167 -0.83 3.78 -26.58
CA ALA A 167 -0.81 2.31 -26.54
C ALA A 167 -0.12 1.75 -25.29
N LYS A 168 0.93 2.40 -24.80
CA LYS A 168 1.68 1.95 -23.61
C LYS A 168 0.85 2.11 -22.33
N ARG A 169 0.09 3.19 -22.19
CA ARG A 169 -0.83 3.34 -21.06
C ARG A 169 -2.00 2.36 -21.16
N ARG A 170 -2.57 2.18 -22.36
CA ARG A 170 -3.66 1.21 -22.57
C ARG A 170 -3.25 -0.20 -22.18
N SER A 171 -2.04 -0.64 -22.54
CA SER A 171 -1.58 -1.99 -22.18
C SER A 171 -1.45 -2.22 -20.67
N ARG A 172 -1.32 -1.17 -19.87
CA ARG A 172 -1.28 -1.29 -18.40
C ARG A 172 -2.64 -1.48 -17.77
N ALA A 173 -3.71 -1.04 -18.43
CA ALA A 173 -5.10 -1.18 -17.97
C ALA A 173 -5.29 -0.90 -16.46
N MET A 174 -4.73 0.23 -15.98
CA MET A 174 -4.59 0.53 -14.55
C MET A 174 -5.93 0.53 -13.83
N VAL A 175 -6.94 1.21 -14.41
CA VAL A 175 -8.27 1.34 -13.79
C VAL A 175 -9.02 0.01 -13.85
N GLU A 176 -8.99 -0.68 -14.99
CA GLU A 176 -9.67 -1.94 -15.21
C GLU A 176 -9.12 -3.02 -14.29
N ASN A 177 -7.79 -3.14 -14.23
CA ASN A 177 -7.12 -4.11 -13.38
C ASN A 177 -7.40 -3.88 -11.89
N ALA A 178 -7.36 -2.62 -11.43
CA ALA A 178 -7.64 -2.29 -10.04
C ALA A 178 -9.10 -2.57 -9.67
N ARG A 179 -10.04 -2.28 -10.58
CA ARG A 179 -11.47 -2.59 -10.40
C ARG A 179 -11.73 -4.09 -10.36
N ALA A 180 -11.10 -4.85 -11.27
CA ALA A 180 -11.22 -6.31 -11.32
C ALA A 180 -10.69 -6.96 -10.04
N LEU A 181 -9.52 -6.51 -9.54
CA LEU A 181 -8.95 -6.97 -8.26
C LEU A 181 -9.92 -6.72 -7.10
N ALA A 182 -10.50 -5.52 -7.02
CA ALA A 182 -11.46 -5.21 -5.97
C ALA A 182 -12.68 -6.15 -6.02
N GLY A 183 -13.25 -6.37 -7.21
CA GLY A 183 -14.36 -7.32 -7.41
C GLY A 183 -14.02 -8.74 -7.00
N GLN A 184 -12.84 -9.22 -7.33
CA GLN A 184 -12.34 -10.55 -6.95
C GLN A 184 -12.22 -10.69 -5.41
N LEU A 185 -11.64 -9.70 -4.73
CA LEU A 185 -11.52 -9.72 -3.28
C LEU A 185 -12.88 -9.62 -2.56
N GLN A 186 -13.81 -8.82 -3.11
CA GLN A 186 -15.19 -8.72 -2.60
C GLN A 186 -15.97 -10.03 -2.76
N GLN A 187 -15.85 -10.70 -3.91
CA GLN A 187 -16.46 -12.03 -4.13
C GLN A 187 -15.95 -13.06 -3.13
N ASN A 188 -14.70 -12.93 -2.69
CA ASN A 188 -14.10 -13.72 -1.64
C ASN A 188 -14.45 -13.20 -0.22
N GLN A 189 -15.50 -12.35 -0.10
CA GLN A 189 -16.02 -11.81 1.16
C GLN A 189 -14.98 -11.04 1.99
N ARG A 190 -14.03 -10.33 1.32
CA ARG A 190 -13.08 -9.42 1.99
C ARG A 190 -13.69 -8.03 2.12
N ASP A 191 -13.45 -7.34 3.22
CA ASP A 191 -13.79 -5.91 3.35
C ASP A 191 -12.92 -5.11 2.39
N THR A 192 -13.39 -4.95 1.16
CA THR A 192 -12.65 -4.32 0.07
C THR A 192 -13.46 -3.19 -0.53
N THR A 193 -12.81 -2.02 -0.71
CA THR A 193 -13.39 -0.91 -1.48
C THR A 193 -12.48 -0.52 -2.62
N PHE A 194 -13.10 -0.13 -3.74
CA PHE A 194 -12.46 0.49 -4.88
C PHE A 194 -12.84 1.96 -4.96
N THR A 195 -11.85 2.84 -5.13
CA THR A 195 -12.06 4.28 -5.30
C THR A 195 -11.39 4.76 -6.57
N LEU A 196 -12.18 5.31 -7.49
CA LEU A 196 -11.67 6.08 -8.63
C LEU A 196 -11.45 7.52 -8.15
N LEU A 197 -10.19 7.98 -8.19
CA LEU A 197 -9.79 9.31 -7.77
C LEU A 197 -9.95 10.25 -8.96
N ASP A 198 -11.04 11.02 -8.97
CA ASP A 198 -11.35 11.89 -10.10
C ASP A 198 -10.34 13.02 -10.27
N GLY A 199 -9.92 13.28 -11.51
CA GLY A 199 -8.92 14.27 -11.86
C GLY A 199 -7.47 13.90 -11.52
N ASP A 200 -7.22 12.78 -10.86
CA ASP A 200 -5.87 12.36 -10.51
C ASP A 200 -5.18 11.58 -11.64
N ASN A 201 -3.92 11.91 -11.87
CA ASN A 201 -2.99 11.10 -12.65
C ASN A 201 -2.22 10.12 -11.74
N HIS A 202 -1.34 9.29 -12.33
CA HIS A 202 -0.58 8.29 -11.59
C HIS A 202 0.23 8.86 -10.41
N GLY A 203 0.82 10.04 -10.57
CA GLY A 203 1.61 10.66 -9.50
C GLY A 203 0.75 11.29 -8.40
N SER A 204 -0.30 12.06 -8.77
CA SER A 204 -1.16 12.74 -7.80
C SER A 204 -2.06 11.76 -7.04
N ALA A 205 -2.45 10.65 -7.67
CA ALA A 205 -3.25 9.60 -7.04
C ALA A 205 -2.62 9.05 -5.74
N ALA A 206 -1.29 9.03 -5.65
CA ALA A 206 -0.59 8.63 -4.43
C ALA A 206 -0.98 9.50 -3.22
N PHE A 207 -1.00 10.82 -3.39
CA PHE A 207 -1.29 11.77 -2.30
C PHE A 207 -2.77 11.79 -1.95
N SER A 208 -3.65 11.73 -2.95
CA SER A 208 -5.10 11.63 -2.74
C SER A 208 -5.47 10.32 -2.01
N ALA A 209 -4.84 9.21 -2.38
CA ALA A 209 -5.01 7.93 -1.70
C ALA A 209 -4.53 7.97 -0.25
N LEU A 210 -3.37 8.60 0.01
CA LEU A 210 -2.82 8.75 1.36
C LEU A 210 -3.73 9.63 2.25
N THR A 211 -4.32 10.67 1.68
CA THR A 211 -5.32 11.51 2.40
C THR A 211 -6.54 10.67 2.80
N ARG A 212 -7.09 9.88 1.89
CA ARG A 212 -8.24 8.99 2.16
C ARG A 212 -7.91 7.91 3.17
N LEU A 213 -6.69 7.36 3.12
CA LEU A 213 -6.20 6.41 4.10
C LEU A 213 -6.25 6.99 5.52
N LEU A 214 -5.71 8.18 5.72
CA LEU A 214 -5.69 8.83 7.04
C LEU A 214 -7.11 9.18 7.53
N GLN A 215 -8.02 9.53 6.63
CA GLN A 215 -9.44 9.69 6.93
C GLN A 215 -10.07 8.35 7.35
N ASP A 216 -9.84 7.25 6.61
CA ASP A 216 -10.34 5.91 6.93
C ASP A 216 -9.85 5.44 8.31
N LEU A 217 -8.56 5.66 8.63
CA LEU A 217 -8.01 5.35 9.95
C LEU A 217 -8.66 6.17 11.06
N ARG A 218 -8.93 7.46 10.84
CA ARG A 218 -9.64 8.32 11.80
C ARG A 218 -11.04 7.81 12.07
N ASP A 219 -11.78 7.47 11.01
CA ASP A 219 -13.22 7.14 11.10
C ASP A 219 -13.46 5.72 11.64
N THR A 220 -12.46 4.85 11.53
CA THR A 220 -12.54 3.44 11.97
C THR A 220 -11.85 3.16 13.30
N ALA A 221 -11.27 4.17 13.95
CA ALA A 221 -10.68 3.99 15.28
C ALA A 221 -11.77 3.64 16.31
N PRO A 222 -11.51 2.67 17.22
CA PRO A 222 -12.47 2.32 18.26
C PRO A 222 -12.78 3.55 19.12
N ALA A 223 -14.05 3.80 19.37
CA ALA A 223 -14.48 4.78 20.36
C ALA A 223 -13.89 4.38 21.73
N LYS A 224 -13.11 5.28 22.35
CA LYS A 224 -12.57 5.07 23.70
C LYS A 224 -13.68 5.20 24.74
#